data_cb75cedcd0f231b2775f2eafebe33242
#
_entry.id   cb75cedcd0f231b2775f2eafebe33242
#
_cell.length_a   1.000
_cell.length_b   1.000
_cell.length_c   1.000
_cell.angle_alpha   90.00
_cell.angle_beta   90.00
_cell.angle_gamma   90.00
#
_symmetry.space_group_name_H-M   'P 1'
#
loop_
_entity.id
_entity.type
_entity.pdbx_description
1 polymer ?
#
loop_
_entity_poly.entity_id
_entity_poly.type
_entity_poly.pdbx_seq_one_letter_code
_entity_poly.pdbx_strand_id
1 'polypeptide(L)'
;TGQKKAIPIIRRHRLAERLLNDVLGVSDDVFERGACQFEHFINEGITASICTLLGHPTVCPHGKKIPPGECCSNTKRKLQPVFGPLSRLRNGIKAKVVYISTGSQESSEWLSSIGVVPGLTFTVHHRKPSLVIQFGETQLALDDDIADYIYVRVINK
;
A
#
# COMPACT_ATOMS: atom_id res chain seq x y z
N THR A 1 -12.85 8.11 31.52
CA THR A 1 -11.90 7.26 32.24
C THR A 1 -10.66 7.02 31.42
N GLY A 2 -9.47 7.01 32.04
CA GLY A 2 -8.17 6.97 31.38
C GLY A 2 -7.98 5.82 30.39
N GLN A 3 -8.54 4.64 30.66
CA GLN A 3 -8.48 3.48 29.78
C GLN A 3 -9.09 3.72 28.38
N LYS A 4 -10.23 4.42 28.30
CA LYS A 4 -10.88 4.73 27.02
C LYS A 4 -10.03 5.66 26.13
N LYS A 5 -9.22 6.52 26.73
CA LYS A 5 -8.30 7.43 26.02
C LYS A 5 -7.00 6.72 25.61
N ALA A 6 -6.53 5.74 26.36
CA ALA A 6 -5.29 5.02 26.11
C ALA A 6 -5.40 4.02 24.94
N ILE A 7 -6.56 3.36 24.77
CA ILE A 7 -6.76 2.34 23.72
C ILE A 7 -6.45 2.85 22.29
N PRO A 8 -6.99 4.02 21.86
CA PRO A 8 -6.66 4.55 20.53
C PRO A 8 -5.17 4.89 20.35
N ILE A 9 -4.52 5.37 21.40
CA ILE A 9 -3.08 5.70 21.38
C ILE A 9 -2.26 4.42 21.22
N ILE A 10 -2.53 3.41 22.04
CA ILE A 10 -1.86 2.10 21.96
C ILE A 10 -2.05 1.47 20.58
N ARG A 11 -3.26 1.58 20.01
CA ARG A 11 -3.55 1.06 18.69
C ARG A 11 -2.72 1.77 17.61
N ARG A 12 -2.68 3.11 17.63
CA ARG A 12 -1.89 3.92 16.70
C ARG A 12 -0.41 3.58 16.77
N HIS A 13 0.13 3.53 17.98
CA HIS A 13 1.52 3.18 18.22
C HIS A 13 1.88 1.82 17.62
N ARG A 14 1.14 0.77 17.96
CA ARG A 14 1.41 -0.60 17.50
C ARG A 14 1.20 -0.82 16.01
N LEU A 15 0.30 -0.07 15.39
CA LEU A 15 0.14 -0.07 13.93
C LEU A 15 1.26 0.70 13.25
N ALA A 16 1.74 1.79 13.85
CA ALA A 16 2.92 2.51 13.37
C ALA A 16 4.17 1.63 13.42
N GLU A 17 4.39 0.89 14.52
CA GLU A 17 5.47 -0.10 14.63
C GLU A 17 5.43 -1.11 13.48
N ARG A 18 4.26 -1.68 13.18
CA ARG A 18 4.09 -2.62 12.06
C ARG A 18 4.38 -1.99 10.72
N LEU A 19 3.88 -0.78 10.48
CA LEU A 19 4.12 -0.08 9.21
C LEU A 19 5.61 0.19 8.99
N LEU A 20 6.28 0.71 10.01
CA LEU A 20 7.71 1.06 9.92
C LEU A 20 8.58 -0.19 9.77
N ASN A 21 8.30 -1.25 10.53
CA ASN A 21 9.08 -2.48 10.48
C ASN A 21 8.76 -3.33 9.24
N ASP A 22 7.49 -3.68 9.04
CA ASP A 22 7.10 -4.70 8.05
C ASP A 22 7.03 -4.16 6.61
N VAL A 23 6.72 -2.86 6.43
CA VAL A 23 6.53 -2.25 5.10
C VAL A 23 7.72 -1.39 4.71
N LEU A 24 8.23 -0.58 5.62
CA LEU A 24 9.32 0.37 5.34
C LEU A 24 10.71 -0.22 5.67
N GLY A 25 10.78 -1.35 6.38
CA GLY A 25 12.04 -2.02 6.71
C GLY A 25 13.00 -1.15 7.53
N VAL A 26 12.46 -0.28 8.38
CA VAL A 26 13.25 0.62 9.23
C VAL A 26 13.91 -0.19 10.36
N SER A 27 15.18 0.08 10.65
CA SER A 27 15.93 -0.61 11.71
C SER A 27 15.34 -0.38 13.11
N ASP A 28 15.52 -1.36 14.00
CA ASP A 28 14.87 -1.42 15.32
C ASP A 28 15.11 -0.18 16.20
N ASP A 29 16.30 0.39 16.17
CA ASP A 29 16.67 1.57 16.95
C ASP A 29 15.99 2.87 16.46
N VAL A 30 15.60 2.90 15.20
CA VAL A 30 14.94 4.06 14.56
C VAL A 30 13.43 3.93 14.65
N PHE A 31 12.88 2.70 14.48
CA PHE A 31 11.43 2.55 14.38
C PHE A 31 10.70 2.78 15.70
N GLU A 32 11.29 2.43 16.87
CA GLU A 32 10.66 2.68 18.18
C GLU A 32 10.43 4.17 18.42
N ARG A 33 11.45 4.99 18.15
CA ARG A 33 11.35 6.46 18.27
C ARG A 33 10.41 7.04 17.22
N GLY A 34 10.49 6.52 15.99
CA GLY A 34 9.62 6.90 14.88
C GLY A 34 8.15 6.59 15.18
N ALA A 35 7.85 5.41 15.69
CA ALA A 35 6.48 5.02 16.04
C ALA A 35 5.86 5.91 17.12
N CYS A 36 6.65 6.27 18.14
CA CYS A 36 6.22 7.18 19.21
C CYS A 36 5.90 8.58 18.69
N GLN A 37 6.69 9.11 17.77
CA GLN A 37 6.40 10.40 17.14
C GLN A 37 5.22 10.31 16.18
N PHE A 38 5.17 9.26 15.37
CA PHE A 38 4.18 9.06 14.34
C PHE A 38 2.76 8.94 14.89
N GLU A 39 2.56 8.29 16.05
CA GLU A 39 1.25 8.13 16.69
C GLU A 39 0.56 9.46 17.04
N HIS A 40 1.34 10.51 17.25
CA HIS A 40 0.79 11.84 17.57
C HIS A 40 0.25 12.58 16.33
N PHE A 41 0.71 12.24 15.14
CA PHE A 41 0.31 12.91 13.90
C PHE A 41 -0.81 12.19 13.15
N ILE A 42 -1.01 10.89 13.38
CA ILE A 42 -2.04 10.12 12.68
C ILE A 42 -3.39 10.22 13.40
N ASN A 43 -4.42 10.53 12.61
CA ASN A 43 -5.81 10.52 13.06
C ASN A 43 -6.43 9.12 12.88
N GLU A 44 -7.69 8.95 13.34
CA GLU A 44 -8.38 7.66 13.28
C GLU A 44 -8.58 7.15 11.84
N GLY A 45 -8.84 8.03 10.88
CA GLY A 45 -8.97 7.66 9.46
C GLY A 45 -7.68 7.09 8.88
N ILE A 46 -6.54 7.73 9.17
CA ILE A 46 -5.21 7.24 8.77
C ILE A 46 -4.91 5.92 9.48
N THR A 47 -5.22 5.81 10.76
CA THR A 47 -5.03 4.59 11.56
C THR A 47 -5.81 3.42 10.97
N ALA A 48 -7.08 3.64 10.58
CA ALA A 48 -7.90 2.64 9.93
C ALA A 48 -7.33 2.22 8.56
N SER A 49 -6.81 3.18 7.79
CA SER A 49 -6.17 2.91 6.49
C SER A 49 -4.89 2.10 6.65
N ILE A 50 -4.04 2.42 7.63
CA ILE A 50 -2.83 1.64 7.96
C ILE A 50 -3.22 0.22 8.40
N CYS A 51 -4.21 0.09 9.27
CA CYS A 51 -4.69 -1.21 9.73
C CYS A 51 -5.19 -2.08 8.56
N THR A 52 -5.91 -1.49 7.61
CA THR A 52 -6.40 -2.17 6.41
C THR A 52 -5.25 -2.53 5.47
N LEU A 53 -4.29 -1.63 5.28
CA LEU A 53 -3.08 -1.87 4.49
C LEU A 53 -2.30 -3.08 5.00
N LEU A 54 -2.17 -3.19 6.31
CA LEU A 54 -1.45 -4.27 7.00
C LEU A 54 -2.28 -5.57 7.14
N GLY A 55 -3.50 -5.64 6.61
CA GLY A 55 -4.36 -6.81 6.70
C GLY A 55 -4.94 -7.06 8.09
N HIS A 56 -5.21 -6.00 8.87
CA HIS A 56 -5.78 -6.05 10.22
C HIS A 56 -4.94 -6.89 11.21
N PRO A 57 -3.66 -6.55 11.44
CA PRO A 57 -2.79 -7.33 12.30
C PRO A 57 -3.32 -7.31 13.74
N THR A 58 -3.17 -8.44 14.44
CA THR A 58 -3.64 -8.61 15.83
C THR A 58 -2.54 -8.40 16.86
N VAL A 59 -1.27 -8.43 16.43
CA VAL A 59 -0.09 -8.26 17.28
C VAL A 59 0.94 -7.36 16.62
N CYS A 60 1.67 -6.58 17.41
CA CYS A 60 2.78 -5.75 16.93
C CYS A 60 4.08 -6.59 16.78
N PRO A 61 5.19 -6.05 16.24
CA PRO A 61 6.45 -6.77 16.13
C PRO A 61 6.97 -7.34 17.47
N HIS A 62 6.65 -6.67 18.58
CA HIS A 62 7.00 -7.12 19.94
C HIS A 62 6.00 -8.15 20.54
N GLY A 63 5.08 -8.70 19.75
CA GLY A 63 4.10 -9.68 20.22
C GLY A 63 2.96 -9.12 21.08
N LYS A 64 2.86 -7.79 21.26
CA LYS A 64 1.78 -7.16 22.05
C LYS A 64 0.52 -7.02 21.20
N LYS A 65 -0.66 -7.29 21.80
CA LYS A 65 -1.96 -7.25 21.10
C LYS A 65 -2.28 -5.84 20.59
N ILE A 66 -2.66 -5.72 19.32
CA ILE A 66 -3.19 -4.49 18.74
C ILE A 66 -4.69 -4.42 19.02
N PRO A 67 -5.19 -3.37 19.71
CA PRO A 67 -6.62 -3.22 19.92
C PRO A 67 -7.38 -3.12 18.59
N PRO A 68 -8.52 -3.86 18.41
CA PRO A 68 -9.32 -3.74 17.19
C PRO A 68 -9.95 -2.36 17.08
N GLY A 69 -10.21 -1.90 15.86
CA GLY A 69 -10.97 -0.70 15.55
C GLY A 69 -12.16 -1.03 14.66
N GLU A 70 -12.95 -0.03 14.31
CA GLU A 70 -14.16 -0.19 13.47
C GLU A 70 -13.85 -0.84 12.11
N CYS A 71 -12.68 -0.56 11.53
CA CYS A 71 -12.24 -1.18 10.28
C CYS A 71 -12.07 -2.70 10.40
N CYS A 72 -11.82 -3.25 11.58
CA CYS A 72 -11.67 -4.68 11.83
C CYS A 72 -13.03 -5.40 11.91
N SER A 73 -14.10 -4.70 12.23
CA SER A 73 -15.46 -5.27 12.37
C SER A 73 -16.17 -5.43 11.02
N ASN A 74 -15.74 -4.72 10.00
CA ASN A 74 -16.31 -4.75 8.65
C ASN A 74 -15.71 -5.88 7.80
N THR A 75 -15.81 -7.12 8.26
CA THR A 75 -15.30 -8.34 7.61
C THR A 75 -15.92 -8.65 6.23
N LYS A 76 -16.92 -7.89 5.77
CA LYS A 76 -17.49 -8.03 4.41
C LYS A 76 -16.64 -7.41 3.30
N ARG A 77 -15.66 -6.57 3.60
CA ARG A 77 -14.65 -6.22 2.61
C ARG A 77 -13.63 -7.36 2.55
N LYS A 78 -13.77 -8.22 1.53
CA LYS A 78 -12.69 -9.14 1.14
C LYS A 78 -11.39 -8.35 1.20
N LEU A 79 -10.43 -8.84 1.98
CA LEU A 79 -9.06 -8.33 2.03
C LEU A 79 -8.49 -8.39 0.61
N GLN A 80 -8.79 -7.41 -0.21
CA GLN A 80 -8.01 -7.17 -1.41
C GLN A 80 -6.78 -6.40 -0.93
N PRO A 81 -5.57 -6.84 -1.27
CA PRO A 81 -4.39 -6.07 -0.99
C PRO A 81 -4.63 -4.64 -1.47
N VAL A 82 -4.32 -3.67 -0.63
CA VAL A 82 -4.52 -2.23 -0.95
C VAL A 82 -3.76 -1.87 -2.22
N PHE A 83 -2.69 -2.59 -2.51
CA PHE A 83 -1.92 -2.54 -3.76
C PHE A 83 -1.37 -3.91 -4.11
N GLY A 84 -1.06 -4.12 -5.37
CA GLY A 84 -0.47 -5.34 -5.89
C GLY A 84 0.22 -5.09 -7.22
N PRO A 85 0.92 -6.08 -7.76
CA PRO A 85 1.60 -5.91 -9.05
C PRO A 85 0.59 -5.70 -10.18
N LEU A 86 0.97 -4.85 -11.12
CA LEU A 86 0.19 -4.49 -12.31
C LEU A 86 -0.17 -5.74 -13.14
N SER A 87 0.73 -6.72 -13.20
CA SER A 87 0.54 -7.99 -13.88
C SER A 87 -0.70 -8.77 -13.46
N ARG A 88 -1.21 -8.55 -12.23
CA ARG A 88 -2.41 -9.23 -11.69
C ARG A 88 -3.72 -8.52 -11.98
N LEU A 89 -3.69 -7.31 -12.53
CA LEU A 89 -4.93 -6.59 -12.82
C LEU A 89 -5.67 -7.22 -14.01
N ARG A 90 -6.99 -7.11 -13.97
CA ARG A 90 -7.88 -7.56 -15.06
C ARG A 90 -8.14 -6.42 -16.05
N ASN A 91 -8.61 -6.77 -17.25
CA ASN A 91 -9.04 -5.80 -18.25
C ASN A 91 -10.11 -4.85 -17.69
N GLY A 92 -10.07 -3.60 -18.12
CA GLY A 92 -11.02 -2.56 -17.74
C GLY A 92 -10.82 -1.96 -16.34
N ILE A 93 -9.88 -2.49 -15.55
CA ILE A 93 -9.61 -1.96 -14.21
C ILE A 93 -8.85 -0.64 -14.30
N LYS A 94 -9.37 0.37 -13.59
CA LYS A 94 -8.69 1.65 -13.40
C LYS A 94 -7.84 1.59 -12.13
N ALA A 95 -6.59 1.97 -12.24
CA ALA A 95 -5.63 1.91 -11.14
C ALA A 95 -4.67 3.10 -11.15
N LYS A 96 -3.96 3.25 -10.03
CA LYS A 96 -2.92 4.27 -9.85
C LYS A 96 -1.62 3.59 -9.47
N VAL A 97 -0.51 3.98 -10.10
CA VAL A 97 0.83 3.54 -9.72
C VAL A 97 1.15 4.06 -8.32
N VAL A 98 1.52 3.17 -7.40
CA VAL A 98 1.90 3.50 -6.02
C VAL A 98 3.41 3.63 -5.92
N TYR A 99 4.12 2.59 -6.33
CA TYR A 99 5.59 2.58 -6.40
C TYR A 99 6.06 1.60 -7.47
N ILE A 100 7.34 1.72 -7.83
CA ILE A 100 8.01 0.86 -8.79
C ILE A 100 9.22 0.25 -8.08
N SER A 101 9.30 -1.07 -8.06
CA SER A 101 10.33 -1.85 -7.36
C SER A 101 11.32 -2.47 -8.34
N THR A 102 11.90 -1.68 -9.24
CA THR A 102 12.90 -2.20 -10.17
C THR A 102 14.22 -2.44 -9.46
N GLY A 103 14.86 -3.58 -9.74
CA GLY A 103 16.18 -3.91 -9.21
C GLY A 103 17.33 -3.15 -9.89
N SER A 104 17.06 -2.35 -10.94
CA SER A 104 18.06 -1.55 -11.64
C SER A 104 17.61 -0.11 -11.86
N GLN A 105 18.57 0.80 -11.80
CA GLN A 105 18.33 2.21 -12.08
C GLN A 105 17.91 2.44 -13.54
N GLU A 106 18.48 1.70 -14.47
CA GLU A 106 18.16 1.79 -15.89
C GLU A 106 16.69 1.50 -16.18
N SER A 107 16.13 0.46 -15.57
CA SER A 107 14.70 0.11 -15.73
C SER A 107 13.79 1.19 -15.13
N SER A 108 14.20 1.80 -14.02
CA SER A 108 13.45 2.89 -13.40
C SER A 108 13.46 4.15 -14.25
N GLU A 109 14.62 4.51 -14.81
CA GLU A 109 14.78 5.66 -15.71
C GLU A 109 14.00 5.45 -17.02
N TRP A 110 14.04 4.24 -17.58
CA TRP A 110 13.27 3.91 -18.76
C TRP A 110 11.77 4.05 -18.51
N LEU A 111 11.23 3.46 -17.44
CA LEU A 111 9.82 3.58 -17.08
C LEU A 111 9.41 5.05 -16.90
N SER A 112 10.25 5.85 -16.24
CA SER A 112 10.02 7.29 -16.08
C SER A 112 10.00 8.04 -17.41
N SER A 113 10.90 7.67 -18.33
CA SER A 113 11.00 8.32 -19.66
C SER A 113 9.76 8.09 -20.53
N ILE A 114 9.07 6.96 -20.35
CA ILE A 114 7.81 6.64 -21.06
C ILE A 114 6.56 7.08 -20.26
N GLY A 115 6.73 7.81 -19.14
CA GLY A 115 5.66 8.38 -18.34
C GLY A 115 5.09 7.46 -17.27
N VAL A 116 5.67 6.29 -17.04
CA VAL A 116 5.26 5.38 -15.94
C VAL A 116 5.97 5.80 -14.66
N VAL A 117 5.28 6.60 -13.86
CA VAL A 117 5.80 7.15 -12.61
C VAL A 117 4.81 6.94 -11.47
N PRO A 118 5.26 6.91 -10.20
CA PRO A 118 4.36 6.92 -9.06
C PRO A 118 3.36 8.07 -9.16
N GLY A 119 2.07 7.75 -8.92
CA GLY A 119 0.98 8.72 -9.08
C GLY A 119 0.24 8.65 -10.43
N LEU A 120 0.81 8.01 -11.46
CA LEU A 120 0.13 7.82 -12.74
C LEU A 120 -1.18 7.05 -12.56
N THR A 121 -2.27 7.59 -13.11
CA THR A 121 -3.56 6.91 -13.19
C THR A 121 -3.77 6.38 -14.60
N PHE A 122 -4.15 5.12 -14.72
CA PHE A 122 -4.33 4.43 -15.99
C PHE A 122 -5.50 3.44 -15.95
N THR A 123 -5.87 2.92 -17.11
CA THR A 123 -6.82 1.80 -17.25
C THR A 123 -6.14 0.65 -17.98
N VAL A 124 -6.35 -0.58 -17.53
CA VAL A 124 -5.90 -1.77 -18.26
C VAL A 124 -6.79 -1.95 -19.47
N HIS A 125 -6.22 -1.79 -20.66
CA HIS A 125 -6.94 -1.89 -21.91
C HIS A 125 -7.16 -3.36 -22.31
N HIS A 126 -6.10 -4.14 -22.40
CA HIS A 126 -6.16 -5.60 -22.57
C HIS A 126 -4.88 -6.26 -22.07
N ARG A 127 -4.92 -7.61 -21.93
CA ARG A 127 -3.81 -8.39 -21.38
C ARG A 127 -3.21 -9.39 -22.36
N LYS A 128 -3.84 -9.66 -23.46
CA LYS A 128 -3.34 -10.61 -24.48
C LYS A 128 -3.35 -9.93 -25.84
N PRO A 129 -2.30 -10.08 -26.66
CA PRO A 129 -1.09 -10.89 -26.43
C PRO A 129 -0.12 -10.31 -25.39
N SER A 130 -0.13 -9.02 -25.11
CA SER A 130 0.65 -8.33 -24.08
C SER A 130 -0.24 -7.47 -23.18
N LEU A 131 0.24 -7.11 -22.01
CA LEU A 131 -0.44 -6.18 -21.13
C LEU A 131 -0.37 -4.77 -21.72
N VAL A 132 -1.52 -4.20 -22.04
CA VAL A 132 -1.62 -2.81 -22.52
C VAL A 132 -2.38 -1.97 -21.51
N ILE A 133 -1.73 -0.90 -21.07
CA ILE A 133 -2.34 0.15 -20.24
C ILE A 133 -2.60 1.40 -21.06
N GLN A 134 -3.65 2.13 -20.71
CA GLN A 134 -3.99 3.41 -21.34
C GLN A 134 -4.04 4.52 -20.29
N PHE A 135 -3.36 5.62 -20.58
CA PHE A 135 -3.41 6.86 -19.80
C PHE A 135 -3.38 8.06 -20.74
N GLY A 136 -4.35 8.95 -20.58
CA GLY A 136 -4.60 10.01 -21.57
C GLY A 136 -4.86 9.39 -22.96
N GLU A 137 -4.16 9.89 -23.95
CA GLU A 137 -4.21 9.40 -25.34
C GLU A 137 -3.14 8.31 -25.63
N THR A 138 -2.33 7.98 -24.63
CA THR A 138 -1.21 7.04 -24.80
C THR A 138 -1.65 5.61 -24.44
N GLN A 139 -1.32 4.66 -25.30
CA GLN A 139 -1.37 3.22 -25.03
C GLN A 139 0.04 2.68 -24.95
N LEU A 140 0.33 1.97 -23.88
CA LEU A 140 1.63 1.40 -23.61
C LEU A 140 1.50 -0.12 -23.41
N ALA A 141 2.24 -0.87 -24.23
CA ALA A 141 2.40 -2.31 -24.05
C ALA A 141 3.58 -2.59 -23.11
N LEU A 142 3.35 -3.44 -22.13
CA LEU A 142 4.35 -3.85 -21.16
C LEU A 142 4.43 -5.37 -21.12
N ASP A 143 5.65 -5.88 -20.97
CA ASP A 143 5.86 -7.29 -20.66
C ASP A 143 5.43 -7.60 -19.22
N ASP A 144 4.96 -8.83 -18.98
CA ASP A 144 4.50 -9.25 -17.65
C ASP A 144 5.63 -9.15 -16.61
N ASP A 145 6.87 -9.44 -16.99
CA ASP A 145 8.05 -9.32 -16.12
C ASP A 145 8.25 -7.87 -15.63
N ILE A 146 8.05 -6.89 -16.51
CA ILE A 146 8.12 -5.46 -16.14
C ILE A 146 6.91 -5.07 -15.28
N ALA A 147 5.73 -5.57 -15.63
CA ALA A 147 4.51 -5.30 -14.91
C ALA A 147 4.51 -5.85 -13.47
N ASP A 148 5.29 -6.88 -13.18
CA ASP A 148 5.48 -7.43 -11.84
C ASP A 148 6.21 -6.47 -10.88
N TYR A 149 7.03 -5.58 -11.42
CA TYR A 149 7.74 -4.55 -10.62
C TYR A 149 6.94 -3.27 -10.39
N ILE A 150 5.80 -3.10 -11.07
CA ILE A 150 4.95 -1.91 -10.96
C ILE A 150 3.82 -2.22 -10.00
N TYR A 151 3.87 -1.65 -8.79
CA TYR A 151 2.83 -1.84 -7.78
C TYR A 151 1.76 -0.76 -7.90
N VAL A 152 0.51 -1.20 -7.96
CA VAL A 152 -0.63 -0.35 -8.27
C VAL A 152 -1.76 -0.55 -7.27
N ARG A 153 -2.56 0.50 -7.08
CA ARG A 153 -3.79 0.46 -6.30
C ARG A 153 -4.99 0.64 -7.21
N VAL A 154 -5.97 -0.27 -7.11
CA VAL A 154 -7.23 -0.14 -7.83
C VAL A 154 -8.00 1.09 -7.33
N ILE A 155 -8.49 1.89 -8.27
CA ILE A 155 -9.36 3.04 -8.00
C ILE A 155 -10.79 2.57 -8.27
N ASN A 156 -11.52 2.26 -7.18
CA ASN A 156 -12.97 2.05 -7.29
C ASN A 156 -13.64 3.42 -7.37
N LYS A 157 -14.57 3.56 -8.34
CA LYS A 157 -15.55 4.64 -8.32
C LYS A 157 -16.52 4.46 -7.18
#